data_d306dcdab2f46239bb774385dcef5b25
#
_entry.id   d306dcdab2f46239bb774385dcef5b25
#
_cell.length_a   1.000
_cell.length_b   1.000
_cell.length_c   1.000
_cell.angle_alpha   90.00
_cell.angle_beta   90.00
_cell.angle_gamma   90.00
#
_symmetry.space_group_name_H-M   'P 1'
#
loop_
_entity.id
_entity.type
_entity.pdbx_description
1 polymer ?
#
loop_
_entity_poly.entity_id
_entity_poly.type
_entity_poly.pdbx_seq_one_letter_code
_entity_poly.pdbx_strand_id
1 'polypeptide(L)'
;YKADIKIYDKNSALSTHSIKETVNSSNIIFLSVPTPANIDGSIDIRIVDSVLSEINRCQESDSIILLRSTLIPGTTQFFSEKFPKLKLVFNPEFLTERNANKDFINQSRIILGGDKKNTNSVAELYNWRFQDKVPIIQTNFQTAELIKYMNNTFLATKISFMNEMKMIGDKINVNWD
;
A
#
# COMPACT_ATOMS: atom_id res chain seq x y z
N TYR A 1 11.72 4.56 -21.66
CA TYR A 1 12.35 4.80 -20.34
C TYR A 1 12.62 3.47 -19.66
N LYS A 2 13.87 3.22 -19.24
CA LYS A 2 14.24 2.08 -18.42
C LYS A 2 14.40 2.62 -16.99
N ALA A 3 13.52 2.18 -16.07
CA ALA A 3 13.66 2.55 -14.67
C ALA A 3 14.90 1.85 -14.07
N ASP A 4 15.69 2.58 -13.31
CA ASP A 4 16.75 2.01 -12.47
C ASP A 4 16.10 1.56 -11.15
N ILE A 5 16.07 0.24 -10.91
CA ILE A 5 15.38 -0.36 -9.77
C ILE A 5 16.40 -0.83 -8.75
N LYS A 6 16.26 -0.35 -7.52
CA LYS A 6 17.04 -0.77 -6.36
C LYS A 6 16.13 -1.45 -5.36
N ILE A 7 16.58 -2.55 -4.78
CA ILE A 7 15.79 -3.34 -3.83
C ILE A 7 16.57 -3.43 -2.53
N TYR A 8 15.88 -3.12 -1.44
CA TYR A 8 16.30 -3.43 -0.08
C TYR A 8 15.24 -4.29 0.59
N ASP A 9 15.65 -5.41 1.14
CA ASP A 9 14.82 -6.32 1.93
C ASP A 9 15.57 -6.75 3.19
N LYS A 10 14.86 -7.05 4.27
CA LYS A 10 15.45 -7.59 5.50
C LYS A 10 16.16 -8.94 5.24
N ASN A 11 15.66 -9.71 4.29
CA ASN A 11 16.36 -10.86 3.75
C ASN A 11 17.42 -10.40 2.74
N SER A 12 18.68 -10.46 3.14
CA SER A 12 19.81 -10.01 2.31
C SER A 12 19.90 -10.71 0.95
N ALA A 13 19.37 -11.94 0.82
CA ALA A 13 19.33 -12.65 -0.46
C ALA A 13 18.41 -11.99 -1.51
N LEU A 14 17.45 -11.15 -1.07
CA LEU A 14 16.53 -10.41 -1.91
C LEU A 14 16.98 -8.96 -2.16
N SER A 15 17.99 -8.48 -1.45
CA SER A 15 18.51 -7.13 -1.56
C SER A 15 19.51 -7.00 -2.69
N THR A 16 19.44 -5.90 -3.44
CA THR A 16 20.46 -5.52 -4.43
C THR A 16 21.36 -4.40 -3.91
N HIS A 17 20.88 -3.61 -2.95
CA HIS A 17 21.55 -2.44 -2.38
C HIS A 17 21.28 -2.36 -0.88
N SER A 18 22.06 -1.57 -0.16
CA SER A 18 21.77 -1.19 1.22
C SER A 18 20.56 -0.24 1.30
N ILE A 19 19.94 -0.13 2.47
CA ILE A 19 18.84 0.83 2.66
C ILE A 19 19.28 2.27 2.36
N LYS A 20 20.48 2.66 2.81
CA LYS A 20 21.01 4.02 2.56
C LYS A 20 21.20 4.30 1.07
N GLU A 21 21.75 3.37 0.31
CA GLU A 21 21.90 3.49 -1.13
C GLU A 21 20.55 3.53 -1.84
N THR A 22 19.63 2.62 -1.47
CA THR A 22 18.27 2.57 -2.05
C THR A 22 17.54 3.90 -1.83
N VAL A 23 17.57 4.44 -0.61
CA VAL A 23 16.88 5.69 -0.26
C VAL A 23 17.47 6.90 -0.99
N ASN A 24 18.80 7.03 -1.01
CA ASN A 24 19.45 8.26 -1.51
C ASN A 24 19.65 8.30 -3.03
N SER A 25 19.48 7.19 -3.71
CA SER A 25 19.58 7.12 -5.17
C SER A 25 18.25 6.91 -5.88
N SER A 26 17.12 6.95 -5.16
CA SER A 26 15.78 6.79 -5.72
C SER A 26 14.98 8.09 -5.65
N ASN A 27 14.15 8.35 -6.66
CA ASN A 27 13.21 9.46 -6.64
C ASN A 27 11.90 9.09 -5.92
N ILE A 28 11.47 7.83 -6.08
CA ILE A 28 10.27 7.29 -5.44
C ILE A 28 10.62 5.94 -4.82
N ILE A 29 10.26 5.77 -3.55
CA ILE A 29 10.51 4.58 -2.74
C ILE A 29 9.18 3.90 -2.48
N PHE A 30 9.02 2.66 -2.96
CA PHE A 30 7.86 1.83 -2.66
C PHE A 30 8.10 1.09 -1.33
N LEU A 31 7.41 1.49 -0.28
CA LEU A 31 7.51 0.85 1.03
C LEU A 31 6.35 -0.15 1.20
N SER A 32 6.70 -1.43 1.14
CA SER A 32 5.75 -2.55 1.22
C SER A 32 6.23 -3.53 2.28
N VAL A 33 5.82 -3.32 3.53
CA VAL A 33 6.20 -4.16 4.66
C VAL A 33 4.95 -4.76 5.31
N PRO A 34 5.06 -5.92 6.00
CA PRO A 34 3.92 -6.53 6.67
C PRO A 34 3.35 -5.62 7.77
N THR A 35 2.03 -5.65 7.90
CA THR A 35 1.27 -5.04 9.01
C THR A 35 0.35 -6.11 9.61
N PRO A 36 0.90 -7.05 10.41
CA PRO A 36 0.12 -8.15 10.95
C PRO A 36 -0.92 -7.67 11.96
N ALA A 37 -1.93 -8.51 12.20
CA ALA A 37 -2.88 -8.26 13.27
C ALA A 37 -2.29 -8.65 14.63
N ASN A 38 -2.51 -7.81 15.63
CA ASN A 38 -2.29 -8.15 17.04
C ASN A 38 -3.37 -9.13 17.54
N ILE A 39 -3.17 -9.68 18.74
CA ILE A 39 -4.12 -10.61 19.39
C ILE A 39 -5.51 -9.96 19.58
N ASP A 40 -5.57 -8.67 19.81
CA ASP A 40 -6.79 -7.89 19.98
C ASP A 40 -7.45 -7.47 18.65
N GLY A 41 -6.88 -7.88 17.51
CA GLY A 41 -7.34 -7.55 16.17
C GLY A 41 -6.88 -6.18 15.64
N SER A 42 -6.15 -5.40 16.42
CA SER A 42 -5.55 -4.15 15.93
C SER A 42 -4.40 -4.42 14.94
N ILE A 43 -4.11 -3.46 14.06
CA ILE A 43 -2.99 -3.57 13.12
C ILE A 43 -1.68 -3.20 13.83
N ASP A 44 -0.67 -4.05 13.69
CA ASP A 44 0.68 -3.76 14.18
C ASP A 44 1.45 -2.90 13.16
N ILE A 45 1.67 -1.65 13.53
CA ILE A 45 2.40 -0.67 12.71
C ILE A 45 3.89 -0.55 13.04
N ARG A 46 4.40 -1.34 14.01
CA ARG A 46 5.79 -1.22 14.49
C ARG A 46 6.83 -1.44 13.41
N ILE A 47 6.56 -2.32 12.45
CA ILE A 47 7.48 -2.57 11.33
C ILE A 47 7.56 -1.33 10.43
N VAL A 48 6.41 -0.74 10.08
CA VAL A 48 6.36 0.51 9.28
C VAL A 48 7.09 1.64 10.01
N ASP A 49 6.83 1.80 11.30
CA ASP A 49 7.48 2.83 12.14
C ASP A 49 9.01 2.65 12.17
N SER A 50 9.47 1.42 12.36
CA SER A 50 10.91 1.10 12.38
C SER A 50 11.58 1.44 11.06
N VAL A 51 10.97 1.07 9.93
CA VAL A 51 11.54 1.35 8.58
C VAL A 51 11.51 2.84 8.28
N LEU A 52 10.41 3.55 8.59
CA LEU A 52 10.35 5.00 8.42
C LEU A 52 11.38 5.72 9.30
N SER A 53 11.61 5.25 10.53
CA SER A 53 12.66 5.76 11.41
C SER A 53 14.06 5.58 10.83
N GLU A 54 14.31 4.44 10.21
CA GLU A 54 15.59 4.15 9.55
C GLU A 54 15.79 5.01 8.30
N ILE A 55 14.76 5.14 7.46
CA ILE A 55 14.77 6.03 6.31
C ILE A 55 15.02 7.47 6.76
N ASN A 56 14.29 7.96 7.77
CA ASN A 56 14.45 9.34 8.28
C ASN A 56 15.86 9.65 8.79
N ARG A 57 16.58 8.63 9.29
CA ARG A 57 17.99 8.78 9.74
C ARG A 57 18.98 8.84 8.58
N CYS A 58 18.75 8.10 7.51
CA CYS A 58 19.72 7.96 6.41
C CYS A 58 19.37 8.77 5.17
N GLN A 59 18.16 9.35 5.07
CA GLN A 59 17.73 10.10 3.90
C GLN A 59 18.41 11.46 3.82
N GLU A 60 19.16 11.65 2.74
CA GLU A 60 19.81 12.89 2.33
C GLU A 60 19.18 13.44 1.03
N SER A 61 18.38 12.61 0.34
CA SER A 61 17.68 12.92 -0.92
C SER A 61 16.28 13.48 -0.66
N ASP A 62 15.65 14.03 -1.69
CA ASP A 62 14.29 14.58 -1.68
C ASP A 62 13.25 13.55 -2.22
N SER A 63 13.49 12.27 -1.98
CA SER A 63 12.65 11.18 -2.47
C SER A 63 11.27 11.13 -1.79
N ILE A 64 10.27 10.67 -2.56
CA ILE A 64 8.91 10.43 -2.08
C ILE A 64 8.80 8.99 -1.61
N ILE A 65 8.24 8.78 -0.43
CA ILE A 65 7.98 7.45 0.14
C ILE A 65 6.52 7.09 -0.09
N LEU A 66 6.31 6.06 -0.89
CA LEU A 66 5.01 5.54 -1.25
C LEU A 66 4.65 4.39 -0.32
N LEU A 67 3.80 4.66 0.67
CA LEU A 67 3.31 3.68 1.63
C LEU A 67 2.25 2.79 0.97
N ARG A 68 2.53 1.49 0.89
CA ARG A 68 1.64 0.50 0.27
C ARG A 68 1.03 -0.50 1.25
N SER A 69 1.61 -0.60 2.44
CA SER A 69 1.10 -1.46 3.51
C SER A 69 -0.32 -1.06 3.91
N THR A 70 -1.14 -2.01 4.32
CA THR A 70 -2.50 -1.72 4.81
C THR A 70 -2.41 -0.99 6.15
N LEU A 71 -3.01 0.19 6.22
CA LEU A 71 -3.03 1.06 7.41
C LEU A 71 -4.47 1.47 7.73
N ILE A 72 -4.78 1.69 9.00
CA ILE A 72 -6.06 2.25 9.42
C ILE A 72 -6.09 3.77 9.19
N PRO A 73 -7.28 4.37 8.97
CA PRO A 73 -7.40 5.81 8.76
C PRO A 73 -6.75 6.63 9.87
N GLY A 74 -5.88 7.58 9.47
CA GLY A 74 -5.12 8.44 10.36
C GLY A 74 -3.66 8.00 10.61
N THR A 75 -3.28 6.78 10.27
CA THR A 75 -1.92 6.25 10.51
C THR A 75 -0.87 6.99 9.68
N THR A 76 -1.13 7.25 8.40
CA THR A 76 -0.17 7.99 7.56
C THR A 76 -0.03 9.43 8.00
N GLN A 77 -1.12 10.07 8.47
CA GLN A 77 -1.07 11.40 9.05
C GLN A 77 -0.17 11.40 10.30
N PHE A 78 -0.36 10.45 11.21
CA PHE A 78 0.50 10.27 12.38
C PHE A 78 2.00 10.13 12.00
N PHE A 79 2.33 9.32 10.99
CA PHE A 79 3.71 9.20 10.52
C PHE A 79 4.23 10.48 9.86
N SER A 80 3.40 11.21 9.12
CA SER A 80 3.76 12.50 8.53
C SER A 80 4.12 13.55 9.59
N GLU A 81 3.40 13.56 10.70
CA GLU A 81 3.69 14.45 11.84
C GLU A 81 4.91 14.00 12.61
N LYS A 82 5.10 12.69 12.81
CA LYS A 82 6.27 12.12 13.48
C LYS A 82 7.57 12.30 12.70
N PHE A 83 7.50 12.24 11.37
CA PHE A 83 8.65 12.35 10.47
C PHE A 83 8.47 13.50 9.45
N PRO A 84 8.49 14.77 9.88
CA PRO A 84 8.12 15.91 9.03
C PRO A 84 9.07 16.16 7.85
N LYS A 85 10.24 15.53 7.82
CA LYS A 85 11.17 15.60 6.70
C LYS A 85 10.80 14.64 5.58
N LEU A 86 10.02 13.59 5.86
CA LEU A 86 9.67 12.57 4.89
C LEU A 86 8.47 13.02 4.06
N LYS A 87 8.59 12.89 2.74
CA LYS A 87 7.48 13.12 1.80
C LYS A 87 6.67 11.84 1.64
N LEU A 88 5.64 11.68 2.46
CA LEU A 88 4.80 10.49 2.43
C LEU A 88 3.66 10.63 1.40
N VAL A 89 3.37 9.55 0.71
CA VAL A 89 2.16 9.34 -0.09
C VAL A 89 1.61 7.97 0.24
N PHE A 90 0.34 7.88 0.60
CA PHE A 90 -0.34 6.60 0.77
C PHE A 90 -0.91 6.13 -0.55
N ASN A 91 -0.51 4.94 -0.98
CA ASN A 91 -0.97 4.33 -2.22
C ASN A 91 -1.43 2.89 -1.95
N PRO A 92 -2.70 2.69 -1.56
CA PRO A 92 -3.23 1.37 -1.32
C PRO A 92 -3.17 0.50 -2.57
N GLU A 93 -2.95 -0.80 -2.36
CA GLU A 93 -3.06 -1.82 -3.39
C GLU A 93 -4.36 -2.61 -3.21
N PHE A 94 -4.90 -3.16 -4.30
CA PHE A 94 -6.12 -3.97 -4.33
C PHE A 94 -5.86 -5.32 -5.00
N LEU A 95 -4.66 -5.85 -4.78
CA LEU A 95 -4.18 -7.08 -5.39
C LEU A 95 -4.65 -8.31 -4.61
N THR A 96 -4.90 -9.39 -5.31
CA THR A 96 -5.11 -10.71 -4.69
C THR A 96 -3.79 -11.48 -4.67
N GLU A 97 -3.56 -12.29 -3.63
CA GLU A 97 -2.31 -13.04 -3.50
C GLU A 97 -2.02 -13.93 -4.71
N ARG A 98 -3.06 -14.58 -5.25
CA ARG A 98 -2.92 -15.52 -6.38
C ARG A 98 -2.64 -14.85 -7.72
N ASN A 99 -3.08 -13.60 -7.91
CA ASN A 99 -3.04 -12.92 -9.21
C ASN A 99 -2.37 -11.54 -9.16
N ALA A 100 -1.53 -11.28 -8.15
CA ALA A 100 -0.96 -9.95 -7.88
C ALA A 100 -0.41 -9.25 -9.14
N ASN A 101 0.36 -9.95 -9.98
CA ASN A 101 0.91 -9.37 -11.20
C ASN A 101 -0.18 -8.99 -12.23
N LYS A 102 -1.19 -9.86 -12.41
CA LYS A 102 -2.31 -9.60 -13.33
C LYS A 102 -3.18 -8.46 -12.81
N ASP A 103 -3.47 -8.47 -11.52
CA ASP A 103 -4.29 -7.44 -10.85
C ASP A 103 -3.59 -6.08 -10.92
N PHE A 104 -2.26 -6.04 -10.76
CA PHE A 104 -1.50 -4.80 -10.93
C PHE A 104 -1.56 -4.25 -12.36
N ILE A 105 -1.41 -5.11 -13.36
CA ILE A 105 -1.44 -4.71 -14.77
C ILE A 105 -2.84 -4.25 -15.17
N ASN A 106 -3.89 -4.90 -14.66
CA ASN A 106 -5.29 -4.66 -15.02
C ASN A 106 -6.05 -3.86 -13.96
N GLN A 107 -5.36 -3.14 -13.08
CA GLN A 107 -6.03 -2.37 -12.05
C GLN A 107 -6.98 -1.31 -12.63
N SER A 108 -8.16 -1.20 -12.03
CA SER A 108 -9.21 -0.30 -12.51
C SER A 108 -9.04 1.14 -12.08
N ARG A 109 -8.20 1.41 -11.08
CA ARG A 109 -7.93 2.73 -10.52
C ARG A 109 -6.66 2.71 -9.69
N ILE A 110 -6.05 3.87 -9.55
CA ILE A 110 -4.94 4.15 -8.63
C ILE A 110 -5.42 5.21 -7.65
N ILE A 111 -5.15 5.01 -6.36
CA ILE A 111 -5.50 5.96 -5.30
C ILE A 111 -4.22 6.48 -4.67
N LEU A 112 -4.10 7.80 -4.58
CA LEU A 112 -2.97 8.49 -3.98
C LEU A 112 -3.49 9.44 -2.90
N GLY A 113 -3.11 9.18 -1.65
CA GLY A 113 -3.42 10.02 -0.51
C GLY A 113 -2.22 10.81 -0.06
N GLY A 114 -2.38 12.13 0.12
CA GLY A 114 -1.30 12.96 0.64
C GLY A 114 -1.31 14.40 0.12
N ASP A 115 -0.19 15.08 0.31
CA ASP A 115 0.04 16.41 -0.24
C ASP A 115 -0.02 16.39 -1.77
N LYS A 116 -0.69 17.41 -2.35
CA LYS A 116 -0.94 17.45 -3.80
C LYS A 116 0.33 17.49 -4.63
N LYS A 117 1.40 18.13 -4.16
CA LYS A 117 2.67 18.18 -4.87
C LYS A 117 3.28 16.78 -4.98
N ASN A 118 3.28 16.04 -3.88
CA ASN A 118 3.86 14.70 -3.82
C ASN A 118 3.00 13.69 -4.62
N THR A 119 1.67 13.76 -4.48
CA THR A 119 0.76 12.89 -5.24
C THR A 119 0.81 13.15 -6.74
N ASN A 120 1.03 14.41 -7.19
CA ASN A 120 1.24 14.72 -8.60
C ASN A 120 2.49 14.02 -9.16
N SER A 121 3.62 14.09 -8.47
CA SER A 121 4.86 13.42 -8.92
C SER A 121 4.69 11.90 -9.02
N VAL A 122 3.94 11.29 -8.10
CA VAL A 122 3.62 9.86 -8.18
C VAL A 122 2.63 9.58 -9.31
N ALA A 123 1.66 10.46 -9.55
CA ALA A 123 0.70 10.33 -10.65
C ALA A 123 1.40 10.35 -12.01
N GLU A 124 2.43 11.19 -12.21
CA GLU A 124 3.24 11.21 -13.43
C GLU A 124 3.91 9.86 -13.70
N LEU A 125 4.45 9.19 -12.65
CA LEU A 125 5.02 7.85 -12.78
C LEU A 125 3.97 6.84 -13.24
N TYR A 126 2.77 6.87 -12.67
CA TYR A 126 1.70 5.93 -13.03
C TYR A 126 1.13 6.23 -14.42
N ASN A 127 0.95 7.50 -14.79
CA ASN A 127 0.53 7.91 -16.13
C ASN A 127 1.54 7.44 -17.19
N TRP A 128 2.83 7.62 -16.93
CA TRP A 128 3.87 7.07 -17.79
C TRP A 128 3.76 5.53 -17.92
N ARG A 129 3.52 4.81 -16.81
CA ARG A 129 3.43 3.33 -16.82
C ARG A 129 2.17 2.83 -17.53
N PHE A 130 1.04 3.48 -17.32
CA PHE A 130 -0.26 3.03 -17.80
C PHE A 130 -0.80 3.83 -18.99
N GLN A 131 -0.05 4.82 -19.50
CA GLN A 131 -0.43 5.63 -20.67
C GLN A 131 -1.82 6.26 -20.51
N ASP A 132 -2.10 6.82 -19.36
CA ASP A 132 -3.37 7.46 -18.99
C ASP A 132 -4.63 6.56 -19.09
N LYS A 133 -4.45 5.24 -19.20
CA LYS A 133 -5.56 4.29 -19.30
C LYS A 133 -6.18 3.92 -17.96
N VAL A 134 -5.50 4.20 -16.85
CA VAL A 134 -5.96 3.91 -15.50
C VAL A 134 -6.24 5.22 -14.78
N PRO A 135 -7.48 5.48 -14.33
CA PRO A 135 -7.81 6.70 -13.61
C PRO A 135 -7.05 6.78 -12.28
N ILE A 136 -6.49 7.96 -12.01
CA ILE A 136 -5.75 8.26 -10.78
C ILE A 136 -6.59 9.19 -9.92
N ILE A 137 -6.94 8.74 -8.72
CA ILE A 137 -7.72 9.50 -7.73
C ILE A 137 -6.76 10.03 -6.69
N GLN A 138 -6.63 11.34 -6.61
CA GLN A 138 -5.82 12.03 -5.60
C GLN A 138 -6.71 12.55 -4.49
N THR A 139 -6.34 12.29 -3.23
CA THR A 139 -7.11 12.67 -2.05
C THR A 139 -6.18 12.86 -0.83
N ASN A 140 -6.74 13.09 0.36
CA ASN A 140 -5.97 13.10 1.61
C ASN A 140 -5.64 11.68 2.11
N PHE A 141 -4.76 11.58 3.11
CA PHE A 141 -4.33 10.31 3.70
C PHE A 141 -5.51 9.49 4.21
N GLN A 142 -6.34 10.08 5.07
CA GLN A 142 -7.44 9.39 5.75
C GLN A 142 -8.46 8.82 4.75
N THR A 143 -8.78 9.56 3.70
CA THR A 143 -9.69 9.09 2.65
C THR A 143 -9.10 7.92 1.88
N ALA A 144 -7.83 7.98 1.52
CA ALA A 144 -7.16 6.90 0.80
C ALA A 144 -7.05 5.62 1.65
N GLU A 145 -6.73 5.77 2.95
CA GLU A 145 -6.70 4.66 3.91
C GLU A 145 -8.09 4.05 4.10
N LEU A 146 -9.13 4.89 4.25
CA LEU A 146 -10.51 4.43 4.41
C LEU A 146 -10.99 3.65 3.18
N ILE A 147 -10.68 4.10 1.96
CA ILE A 147 -11.03 3.38 0.73
C ILE A 147 -10.45 1.96 0.74
N LYS A 148 -9.18 1.80 1.14
CA LYS A 148 -8.56 0.46 1.26
C LYS A 148 -9.26 -0.37 2.32
N TYR A 149 -9.50 0.21 3.48
CA TYR A 149 -10.10 -0.49 4.61
C TYR A 149 -11.53 -0.93 4.31
N MET A 150 -12.35 -0.05 3.73
CA MET A 150 -13.72 -0.36 3.30
C MET A 150 -13.76 -1.49 2.27
N ASN A 151 -12.87 -1.47 1.28
CA ASN A 151 -12.81 -2.54 0.28
C ASN A 151 -12.52 -3.90 0.94
N ASN A 152 -11.53 -3.96 1.81
CA ASN A 152 -11.14 -5.21 2.48
C ASN A 152 -12.24 -5.71 3.43
N THR A 153 -12.84 -4.83 4.24
CA THR A 153 -13.90 -5.20 5.17
C THR A 153 -15.18 -5.59 4.46
N PHE A 154 -15.53 -4.92 3.36
CA PHE A 154 -16.67 -5.31 2.52
C PHE A 154 -16.51 -6.71 1.95
N LEU A 155 -15.32 -7.05 1.41
CA LEU A 155 -15.04 -8.38 0.90
C LEU A 155 -15.10 -9.44 2.00
N ALA A 156 -14.54 -9.17 3.17
CA ALA A 156 -14.60 -10.07 4.33
C ALA A 156 -16.04 -10.31 4.78
N THR A 157 -16.84 -9.25 4.89
CA THR A 157 -18.27 -9.34 5.24
C THR A 157 -19.06 -10.15 4.21
N LYS A 158 -18.79 -9.92 2.92
CA LYS A 158 -19.43 -10.68 1.84
C LYS A 158 -19.14 -12.18 1.95
N ILE A 159 -17.88 -12.55 2.20
CA ILE A 159 -17.48 -13.95 2.35
C ILE A 159 -18.15 -14.55 3.60
N SER A 160 -18.13 -13.86 4.72
CA SER A 160 -18.78 -14.31 5.96
C SER A 160 -20.27 -14.56 5.75
N PHE A 161 -20.97 -13.58 5.15
CA PHE A 161 -22.37 -13.72 4.82
C PHE A 161 -22.66 -14.94 3.91
N MET A 162 -21.85 -15.14 2.86
CA MET A 162 -22.02 -16.28 1.95
C MET A 162 -21.75 -17.62 2.64
N ASN A 163 -20.82 -17.67 3.59
CA ASN A 163 -20.58 -18.88 4.38
C ASN A 163 -21.79 -19.21 5.28
N GLU A 164 -22.41 -18.22 5.93
CA GLU A 164 -23.64 -18.41 6.71
C GLU A 164 -24.78 -18.92 5.82
N MET A 165 -24.98 -18.32 4.64
CA MET A 165 -25.99 -18.77 3.69
C MET A 165 -25.73 -20.20 3.20
N LYS A 166 -24.47 -20.56 2.98
CA LYS A 166 -24.09 -21.94 2.63
C LYS A 166 -24.46 -22.93 3.73
N MET A 167 -24.16 -22.60 4.99
CA MET A 167 -24.52 -23.45 6.12
C MET A 167 -26.03 -23.67 6.25
N ILE A 168 -26.84 -22.63 5.99
CA ILE A 168 -28.30 -22.73 5.98
C ILE A 168 -28.77 -23.61 4.81
N GLY A 169 -28.26 -23.34 3.61
CA GLY A 169 -28.63 -24.08 2.40
C GLY A 169 -28.31 -25.58 2.50
N ASP A 170 -27.14 -25.92 3.07
CA ASP A 170 -26.74 -27.32 3.28
C ASP A 170 -27.73 -28.06 4.23
N LYS A 171 -28.27 -27.35 5.24
CA LYS A 171 -29.28 -27.94 6.16
C LYS A 171 -30.63 -28.20 5.51
N ILE A 172 -30.97 -27.47 4.47
CA ILE A 172 -32.25 -27.62 3.76
C ILE A 172 -32.07 -28.25 2.36
N ASN A 173 -30.90 -28.85 2.12
CA ASN A 173 -30.55 -29.56 0.89
C ASN A 173 -30.67 -28.71 -0.40
N VAL A 174 -30.23 -27.45 -0.35
CA VAL A 174 -30.15 -26.60 -1.55
C VAL A 174 -29.08 -27.17 -2.49
N ASN A 175 -29.42 -27.26 -3.78
CA ASN A 175 -28.44 -27.54 -4.81
C ASN A 175 -27.65 -26.24 -5.11
N TRP A 176 -26.33 -26.31 -5.08
CA TRP A 176 -25.39 -25.18 -5.33
C TRP A 176 -24.75 -25.21 -6.69
N ASP A 177 -25.01 -26.22 -7.55
CA ASP A 177 -24.49 -26.38 -8.92
C ASP A 177 -25.25 -25.54 -9.95
#